data_248d8f3b02ef9e319ccc8d1a2f1edb3f
#
_entry.id   248d8f3b02ef9e319ccc8d1a2f1edb3f
#
_cell.length_a   1.000
_cell.length_b   1.000
_cell.length_c   1.000
_cell.angle_alpha   90.00
_cell.angle_beta   90.00
_cell.angle_gamma   90.00
#
_symmetry.space_group_name_H-M   'P 1'
#
loop_
_entity.id
_entity.type
_entity.pdbx_description
1 polymer ?
#
loop_
_entity_poly.entity_id
_entity_poly.type
_entity_poly.pdbx_seq_one_letter_code
_entity_poly.pdbx_strand_id
1 'polypeptide(L)'
;MQEVKAPIIGIDRHRLTTDGEGVTTLVAFHGCPLHCKYCLNPQCLSPNGVLRTITPSELYSEIEIDDLYFVATGGGICFGGGEPLLHSKFIEEFVKIMNPEWSIILETSLNVPLKQLEMVAPLIKEFIVDVKDMNEQTYETYTTQSNRLVTSNLKWLVENGYTDRTLIRLPFIPYYNTEIAQDESKQRVEDMGFHRFDKFRYSVKHVCSEQDNNDIEM
;
A
#
# COMPACT_ATOMS: atom_id res chain seq x y z
N MET A 1 11.43 -26.65 9.53
CA MET A 1 11.47 -25.24 9.06
C MET A 1 10.66 -24.41 10.03
N GLN A 2 11.11 -23.21 10.37
CA GLN A 2 10.34 -22.32 11.24
C GLN A 2 9.12 -21.85 10.46
N GLU A 3 7.94 -21.90 11.06
CA GLU A 3 6.69 -21.48 10.45
C GLU A 3 6.70 -19.96 10.17
N VAL A 4 6.32 -19.57 8.95
CA VAL A 4 6.28 -18.15 8.56
C VAL A 4 5.09 -17.48 9.24
N LYS A 5 5.33 -16.32 9.86
CA LYS A 5 4.31 -15.52 10.55
C LYS A 5 4.48 -14.06 10.21
N ALA A 6 3.37 -13.31 10.21
CA ALA A 6 3.41 -11.86 10.05
C ALA A 6 2.51 -11.17 11.07
N PRO A 7 2.95 -10.03 11.64
CA PRO A 7 2.11 -9.19 12.48
C PRO A 7 1.13 -8.40 11.61
N ILE A 8 -0.14 -8.36 12.00
CA ILE A 8 -1.19 -7.59 11.33
C ILE A 8 -1.78 -6.53 12.27
N ILE A 9 -2.27 -5.45 11.69
CA ILE A 9 -3.01 -4.39 12.38
C ILE A 9 -4.52 -4.53 12.22
N GLY A 10 -4.97 -5.32 11.25
CA GLY A 10 -6.39 -5.59 11.01
C GLY A 10 -6.65 -6.42 9.77
N ILE A 11 -7.88 -6.92 9.68
CA ILE A 11 -8.47 -7.51 8.48
C ILE A 11 -9.80 -6.80 8.26
N ASP A 12 -10.02 -6.24 7.07
CA ASP A 12 -11.23 -5.52 6.69
C ASP A 12 -11.86 -6.23 5.49
N ARG A 13 -13.01 -6.88 5.72
CA ARG A 13 -13.66 -7.77 4.77
C ARG A 13 -14.72 -7.05 3.94
N HIS A 14 -15.01 -7.59 2.75
CA HIS A 14 -16.07 -7.15 1.85
C HIS A 14 -15.92 -5.69 1.36
N ARG A 15 -14.71 -5.31 0.99
CA ARG A 15 -14.42 -4.02 0.35
C ARG A 15 -14.81 -4.10 -1.13
N LEU A 16 -15.42 -3.04 -1.66
CA LEU A 16 -16.10 -3.13 -2.96
C LEU A 16 -15.42 -2.34 -4.09
N THR A 17 -14.67 -1.30 -3.81
CA THR A 17 -14.22 -0.37 -4.87
C THR A 17 -12.85 0.25 -4.64
N THR A 18 -12.19 -0.05 -3.54
CA THR A 18 -10.97 0.67 -3.12
C THR A 18 -9.69 -0.11 -3.40
N ASP A 19 -9.79 -1.42 -3.53
CA ASP A 19 -8.63 -2.32 -3.51
C ASP A 19 -8.63 -3.27 -4.72
N GLY A 20 -8.84 -2.73 -5.92
CA GLY A 20 -8.92 -3.50 -7.16
C GLY A 20 -10.36 -3.86 -7.57
N GLU A 21 -10.49 -4.83 -8.47
CA GLU A 21 -11.79 -5.30 -8.97
C GLU A 21 -12.43 -6.34 -8.06
N GLY A 22 -13.77 -6.34 -8.04
CA GLY A 22 -14.57 -7.32 -7.29
C GLY A 22 -14.65 -7.04 -5.80
N VAL A 23 -15.12 -8.04 -5.06
CA VAL A 23 -15.14 -8.02 -3.59
C VAL A 23 -13.77 -8.41 -3.08
N THR A 24 -13.18 -7.60 -2.22
CA THR A 24 -11.85 -7.85 -1.66
C THR A 24 -11.87 -7.88 -0.13
N THR A 25 -10.86 -8.52 0.44
CA THR A 25 -10.53 -8.45 1.86
C THR A 25 -9.15 -7.81 2.00
N LEU A 26 -9.07 -6.68 2.69
CA LEU A 26 -7.80 -6.06 3.04
C LEU A 26 -7.18 -6.76 4.24
N VAL A 27 -5.96 -7.26 4.06
CA VAL A 27 -5.10 -7.75 5.14
C VAL A 27 -4.03 -6.69 5.39
N ALA A 28 -4.18 -5.96 6.49
CA ALA A 28 -3.33 -4.85 6.82
C ALA A 28 -2.17 -5.29 7.70
N PHE A 29 -0.95 -5.30 7.16
CA PHE A 29 0.27 -5.66 7.88
C PHE A 29 0.76 -4.53 8.79
N HIS A 30 1.44 -4.94 9.86
CA HIS A 30 2.24 -4.06 10.72
C HIS A 30 3.65 -3.90 10.13
N GLY A 31 4.22 -2.70 10.34
CA GLY A 31 5.55 -2.34 9.83
C GLY A 31 5.47 -1.55 8.53
N CYS A 32 6.22 -0.45 8.47
CA CYS A 32 6.38 0.37 7.27
C CYS A 32 7.75 1.07 7.34
N PRO A 33 8.50 1.16 6.22
CA PRO A 33 9.74 1.93 6.19
C PRO A 33 9.49 3.44 6.21
N LEU A 34 8.29 3.89 5.83
CA LEU A 34 7.91 5.30 5.76
C LEU A 34 7.32 5.79 7.08
N HIS A 35 7.53 7.09 7.37
CA HIS A 35 6.90 7.82 8.47
C HIS A 35 6.08 9.00 7.92
N CYS A 36 5.11 8.68 7.06
CA CYS A 36 4.26 9.68 6.43
C CYS A 36 3.53 10.54 7.45
N LYS A 37 3.58 11.87 7.28
CA LYS A 37 2.97 12.83 8.22
C LYS A 37 1.45 12.67 8.35
N TYR A 38 0.77 12.22 7.30
CA TYR A 38 -0.67 11.93 7.28
C TYR A 38 -0.93 10.44 7.04
N CYS A 39 -0.24 9.58 7.80
CA CYS A 39 -0.43 8.14 7.70
C CYS A 39 -1.86 7.77 8.13
N LEU A 40 -2.58 7.04 7.27
CA LEU A 40 -3.94 6.54 7.59
C LEU A 40 -3.91 5.38 8.58
N ASN A 41 -2.76 4.69 8.68
CA ASN A 41 -2.55 3.53 9.56
C ASN A 41 -1.37 3.77 10.51
N PRO A 42 -1.38 4.82 11.35
CA PRO A 42 -0.23 5.15 12.21
C PRO A 42 0.12 4.03 13.21
N GLN A 43 -0.84 3.17 13.52
CA GLN A 43 -0.64 1.98 14.36
C GLN A 43 0.37 1.00 13.74
N CYS A 44 0.58 1.00 12.41
CA CYS A 44 1.57 0.12 11.78
C CYS A 44 3.02 0.45 12.16
N LEU A 45 3.26 1.64 12.71
CA LEU A 45 4.57 2.10 13.18
C LEU A 45 4.73 2.00 14.71
N SER A 46 3.63 1.75 15.43
CA SER A 46 3.64 1.66 16.89
C SER A 46 4.01 0.25 17.33
N PRO A 47 4.93 0.06 18.29
CA PRO A 47 5.21 -1.27 18.87
C PRO A 47 3.97 -1.96 19.45
N ASN A 48 2.99 -1.18 19.89
CA ASN A 48 1.72 -1.67 20.46
C ASN A 48 0.59 -1.73 19.41
N GLY A 49 0.88 -1.46 18.14
CA GLY A 49 -0.12 -1.42 17.07
C GLY A 49 -0.45 -2.79 16.48
N VAL A 50 0.27 -3.83 16.83
CA VAL A 50 0.02 -5.19 16.38
C VAL A 50 -1.26 -5.71 17.03
N LEU A 51 -2.28 -6.03 16.18
CA LEU A 51 -3.49 -6.70 16.65
C LEU A 51 -3.17 -8.15 17.06
N ARG A 52 -2.51 -8.87 16.16
CA ARG A 52 -2.02 -10.24 16.37
C ARG A 52 -0.97 -10.62 15.35
N THR A 53 -0.27 -11.71 15.60
CA THR A 53 0.61 -12.37 14.62
C THR A 53 -0.13 -13.59 14.09
N ILE A 54 -0.12 -13.76 12.76
CA ILE A 54 -0.88 -14.79 12.06
C ILE A 54 0.02 -15.57 11.10
N THR A 55 -0.28 -16.85 10.89
CA THR A 55 0.32 -17.69 9.85
C THR A 55 -0.48 -17.62 8.55
N PRO A 56 0.09 -18.00 7.38
CA PRO A 56 -0.68 -18.12 6.15
C PRO A 56 -1.88 -19.06 6.27
N SER A 57 -1.75 -20.17 6.97
CA SER A 57 -2.84 -21.14 7.16
C SER A 57 -3.97 -20.59 8.04
N GLU A 58 -3.63 -19.89 9.12
CA GLU A 58 -4.63 -19.23 9.97
C GLU A 58 -5.37 -18.14 9.20
N LEU A 59 -4.65 -17.34 8.39
CA LEU A 59 -5.27 -16.34 7.53
C LEU A 59 -6.23 -16.99 6.52
N TYR A 60 -5.80 -18.05 5.84
CA TYR A 60 -6.65 -18.75 4.88
C TYR A 60 -7.93 -19.26 5.54
N SER A 61 -7.83 -19.96 6.67
CA SER A 61 -8.99 -20.50 7.40
C SER A 61 -9.97 -19.43 7.89
N GLU A 62 -9.49 -18.20 8.12
CA GLU A 62 -10.36 -17.10 8.54
C GLU A 62 -11.15 -16.49 7.38
N ILE A 63 -10.53 -16.42 6.19
CA ILE A 63 -11.11 -15.71 5.04
C ILE A 63 -11.72 -16.64 3.98
N GLU A 64 -11.51 -17.97 4.05
CA GLU A 64 -12.10 -18.94 3.11
C GLU A 64 -13.63 -18.91 3.08
N ILE A 65 -14.27 -18.41 4.13
CA ILE A 65 -15.72 -18.20 4.18
C ILE A 65 -16.20 -17.19 3.11
N ASP A 66 -15.31 -16.33 2.61
CA ASP A 66 -15.58 -15.34 1.57
C ASP A 66 -15.36 -15.86 0.14
N ASP A 67 -14.97 -17.12 -0.02
CA ASP A 67 -14.62 -17.74 -1.30
C ASP A 67 -15.66 -17.46 -2.40
N LEU A 68 -16.94 -17.64 -2.10
CA LEU A 68 -18.01 -17.40 -3.06
C LEU A 68 -18.03 -15.96 -3.59
N TYR A 69 -17.77 -14.98 -2.72
CA TYR A 69 -17.73 -13.56 -3.13
C TYR A 69 -16.52 -13.28 -4.02
N PHE A 70 -15.36 -13.83 -3.69
CA PHE A 70 -14.14 -13.64 -4.46
C PHE A 70 -14.25 -14.27 -5.84
N VAL A 71 -14.66 -15.53 -5.93
CA VAL A 71 -14.82 -16.24 -7.20
C VAL A 71 -15.89 -15.61 -8.07
N ALA A 72 -17.07 -15.27 -7.50
CA ALA A 72 -18.17 -14.68 -8.27
C ALA A 72 -17.86 -13.29 -8.84
N THR A 73 -16.97 -12.54 -8.22
CA THR A 73 -16.66 -11.14 -8.61
C THR A 73 -15.27 -10.96 -9.23
N GLY A 74 -14.43 -12.00 -9.25
CA GLY A 74 -13.03 -11.91 -9.65
C GLY A 74 -12.15 -11.16 -8.64
N GLY A 75 -12.66 -10.98 -7.42
CA GLY A 75 -11.96 -10.33 -6.30
C GLY A 75 -10.98 -11.25 -5.57
N GLY A 76 -10.68 -10.95 -4.32
CA GLY A 76 -9.74 -11.73 -3.51
C GLY A 76 -9.11 -10.94 -2.37
N ILE A 77 -7.79 -11.03 -2.23
CA ILE A 77 -7.07 -10.45 -1.11
C ILE A 77 -6.26 -9.24 -1.56
N CYS A 78 -6.44 -8.12 -0.86
CA CYS A 78 -5.55 -6.99 -0.93
C CYS A 78 -4.59 -7.00 0.28
N PHE A 79 -3.31 -7.10 0.03
CA PHE A 79 -2.29 -6.92 1.05
C PHE A 79 -1.85 -5.46 1.10
N GLY A 80 -1.95 -4.84 2.27
CA GLY A 80 -1.65 -3.42 2.47
C GLY A 80 -1.43 -3.07 3.95
N GLY A 81 -1.91 -1.89 4.37
CA GLY A 81 -1.84 -1.42 5.75
C GLY A 81 -0.58 -0.61 6.05
N GLY A 82 0.49 -1.26 6.52
CA GLY A 82 1.85 -0.72 6.53
C GLY A 82 2.50 -0.89 5.16
N GLU A 83 3.64 -1.60 5.09
CA GLU A 83 4.27 -1.96 3.81
C GLU A 83 4.25 -3.48 3.66
N PRO A 84 3.37 -4.04 2.81
CA PRO A 84 3.20 -5.48 2.69
C PRO A 84 4.42 -6.19 2.13
N LEU A 85 5.25 -5.53 1.34
CA LEU A 85 6.49 -6.11 0.81
C LEU A 85 7.51 -6.45 1.88
N LEU A 86 7.42 -5.91 3.10
CA LEU A 86 8.22 -6.37 4.25
C LEU A 86 7.88 -7.83 4.63
N HIS A 87 6.72 -8.31 4.21
CA HIS A 87 6.20 -9.64 4.49
C HIS A 87 6.08 -10.50 3.21
N SER A 88 6.92 -10.25 2.19
CA SER A 88 6.88 -10.96 0.90
C SER A 88 6.91 -12.48 1.03
N LYS A 89 7.67 -13.03 2.00
CA LYS A 89 7.70 -14.46 2.26
C LYS A 89 6.37 -15.01 2.78
N PHE A 90 5.65 -14.23 3.59
CA PHE A 90 4.31 -14.60 4.04
C PHE A 90 3.32 -14.64 2.87
N ILE A 91 3.37 -13.63 2.00
CA ILE A 91 2.51 -13.54 0.80
C ILE A 91 2.78 -14.74 -0.12
N GLU A 92 4.06 -15.06 -0.37
CA GLU A 92 4.45 -16.22 -1.18
C GLU A 92 3.88 -17.53 -0.61
N GLU A 93 4.01 -17.77 0.69
CA GLU A 93 3.49 -18.99 1.34
C GLU A 93 1.95 -19.02 1.35
N PHE A 94 1.29 -17.86 1.52
CA PHE A 94 -0.16 -17.76 1.47
C PHE A 94 -0.71 -18.14 0.08
N VAL A 95 -0.09 -17.62 -1.00
CA VAL A 95 -0.51 -17.92 -2.38
C VAL A 95 -0.41 -19.42 -2.71
N LYS A 96 0.49 -20.16 -2.08
CA LYS A 96 0.64 -21.63 -2.30
C LYS A 96 -0.54 -22.44 -1.77
N ILE A 97 -1.30 -21.89 -0.82
CA ILE A 97 -2.38 -22.61 -0.12
C ILE A 97 -3.76 -22.06 -0.38
N MET A 98 -3.87 -20.82 -0.91
CA MET A 98 -5.15 -20.19 -1.21
C MET A 98 -5.85 -20.84 -2.40
N ASN A 99 -7.16 -20.54 -2.57
CA ASN A 99 -7.88 -20.89 -3.79
C ASN A 99 -7.26 -20.14 -5.00
N PRO A 100 -6.81 -20.83 -6.06
CA PRO A 100 -6.15 -20.23 -7.22
C PRO A 100 -7.04 -19.28 -8.03
N GLU A 101 -8.35 -19.30 -7.82
CA GLU A 101 -9.30 -18.36 -8.46
C GLU A 101 -9.31 -16.98 -7.77
N TRP A 102 -8.73 -16.86 -6.58
CA TRP A 102 -8.66 -15.57 -5.90
C TRP A 102 -7.59 -14.68 -6.50
N SER A 103 -7.90 -13.40 -6.59
CA SER A 103 -6.96 -12.36 -7.00
C SER A 103 -6.11 -11.91 -5.83
N ILE A 104 -4.82 -11.67 -6.10
CA ILE A 104 -3.93 -11.00 -5.13
C ILE A 104 -3.66 -9.59 -5.62
N ILE A 105 -4.03 -8.62 -4.81
CA ILE A 105 -3.79 -7.20 -5.00
C ILE A 105 -2.75 -6.75 -3.97
N LEU A 106 -1.85 -5.87 -4.37
CA LEU A 106 -0.79 -5.36 -3.49
C LEU A 106 -0.84 -3.82 -3.45
N GLU A 107 -1.20 -3.26 -2.29
CA GLU A 107 -1.13 -1.82 -2.04
C GLU A 107 0.21 -1.49 -1.36
N THR A 108 1.13 -0.84 -2.06
CA THR A 108 2.52 -0.65 -1.64
C THR A 108 3.06 0.75 -1.96
N SER A 109 4.01 1.21 -1.15
CA SER A 109 4.81 2.40 -1.47
C SER A 109 6.02 2.10 -2.37
N LEU A 110 6.36 0.82 -2.59
CA LEU A 110 7.58 0.36 -3.24
C LEU A 110 8.90 0.82 -2.57
N ASN A 111 8.87 1.39 -1.38
CA ASN A 111 10.10 1.83 -0.70
C ASN A 111 10.76 0.69 0.08
N VAL A 112 11.12 -0.36 -0.64
CA VAL A 112 11.74 -1.59 -0.12
C VAL A 112 12.85 -2.07 -1.04
N PRO A 113 13.79 -2.91 -0.56
CA PRO A 113 14.76 -3.59 -1.42
C PRO A 113 14.09 -4.38 -2.53
N LEU A 114 14.62 -4.31 -3.76
CA LEU A 114 14.06 -4.95 -4.96
C LEU A 114 13.73 -6.44 -4.77
N LYS A 115 14.57 -7.18 -4.07
CA LYS A 115 14.38 -8.61 -3.81
C LYS A 115 13.00 -8.96 -3.22
N GLN A 116 12.43 -8.07 -2.41
CA GLN A 116 11.10 -8.27 -1.81
C GLN A 116 9.99 -8.14 -2.86
N LEU A 117 10.13 -7.20 -3.79
CA LEU A 117 9.23 -7.04 -4.92
C LEU A 117 9.34 -8.23 -5.90
N GLU A 118 10.57 -8.61 -6.28
CA GLU A 118 10.83 -9.73 -7.19
C GLU A 118 10.20 -11.05 -6.71
N MET A 119 10.21 -11.29 -5.40
CA MET A 119 9.66 -12.51 -4.80
C MET A 119 8.16 -12.67 -5.07
N VAL A 120 7.40 -11.59 -5.03
CA VAL A 120 5.93 -11.65 -5.08
C VAL A 120 5.36 -11.16 -6.41
N ALA A 121 6.08 -10.37 -7.19
CA ALA A 121 5.55 -9.75 -8.40
C ALA A 121 4.88 -10.72 -9.39
N PRO A 122 5.40 -11.95 -9.62
CA PRO A 122 4.72 -12.93 -10.48
C PRO A 122 3.36 -13.40 -9.95
N LEU A 123 3.10 -13.25 -8.66
CA LEU A 123 1.92 -13.73 -7.95
C LEU A 123 0.80 -12.66 -7.89
N ILE A 124 1.14 -11.39 -8.17
CA ILE A 124 0.25 -10.25 -8.02
C ILE A 124 -0.55 -10.03 -9.30
N LYS A 125 -1.88 -10.00 -9.18
CA LYS A 125 -2.79 -9.65 -10.29
C LYS A 125 -2.79 -8.14 -10.54
N GLU A 126 -2.81 -7.33 -9.47
CA GLU A 126 -2.83 -5.88 -9.56
C GLU A 126 -1.95 -5.23 -8.48
N PHE A 127 -1.14 -4.28 -8.92
CA PHE A 127 -0.38 -3.40 -8.03
C PHE A 127 -1.12 -2.06 -7.89
N ILE A 128 -1.31 -1.62 -6.66
CA ILE A 128 -1.74 -0.26 -6.32
C ILE A 128 -0.54 0.42 -5.67
N VAL A 129 0.13 1.28 -6.43
CA VAL A 129 1.40 1.89 -6.01
C VAL A 129 1.17 3.32 -5.57
N ASP A 130 1.36 3.59 -4.30
CA ASP A 130 1.26 4.93 -3.70
C ASP A 130 2.56 5.72 -3.92
N VAL A 131 2.65 6.44 -5.02
CA VAL A 131 3.76 7.38 -5.29
C VAL A 131 3.46 8.70 -4.58
N LYS A 132 4.10 8.91 -3.42
CA LYS A 132 3.82 10.10 -2.58
C LYS A 132 4.24 11.40 -3.25
N ASP A 133 5.41 11.43 -3.87
CA ASP A 133 5.89 12.49 -4.76
C ASP A 133 7.15 12.00 -5.52
N MET A 134 7.34 12.45 -6.76
CA MET A 134 8.55 12.13 -7.54
C MET A 134 9.67 13.14 -7.32
N ASN A 135 9.42 14.27 -6.66
CA ASN A 135 10.46 15.17 -6.18
C ASN A 135 11.05 14.61 -4.89
N GLU A 136 12.37 14.36 -4.87
CA GLU A 136 13.06 13.74 -3.73
C GLU A 136 12.92 14.56 -2.45
N GLN A 137 13.04 15.89 -2.53
CA GLN A 137 12.93 16.80 -1.39
C GLN A 137 11.52 16.74 -0.75
N THR A 138 10.50 16.82 -1.58
CA THR A 138 9.09 16.73 -1.13
C THR A 138 8.81 15.36 -0.51
N TYR A 139 9.24 14.31 -1.19
CA TYR A 139 9.08 12.94 -0.71
C TYR A 139 9.74 12.74 0.67
N GLU A 140 11.00 13.16 0.82
CA GLU A 140 11.76 13.04 2.07
C GLU A 140 11.13 13.86 3.20
N THR A 141 10.71 15.10 2.92
CA THR A 141 10.04 15.95 3.91
C THR A 141 8.76 15.33 4.43
N TYR A 142 7.99 14.67 3.55
CA TYR A 142 6.72 14.05 3.89
C TYR A 142 6.87 12.67 4.54
N THR A 143 7.80 11.83 4.05
CA THR A 143 7.92 10.41 4.45
C THR A 143 9.09 10.10 5.36
N THR A 144 10.05 11.01 5.50
CA THR A 144 11.35 10.84 6.17
C THR A 144 12.31 9.86 5.49
N GLN A 145 12.03 9.46 4.25
CA GLN A 145 12.84 8.54 3.46
C GLN A 145 13.11 9.09 2.06
N SER A 146 14.20 8.64 1.43
CA SER A 146 14.45 8.92 0.01
C SER A 146 13.51 8.11 -0.91
N ASN A 147 13.12 8.67 -2.06
CA ASN A 147 12.33 7.99 -3.09
C ASN A 147 13.17 7.14 -4.06
N ARG A 148 14.46 6.96 -3.83
CA ARG A 148 15.37 6.23 -4.75
C ARG A 148 14.95 4.79 -4.96
N LEU A 149 14.56 4.08 -3.89
CA LEU A 149 14.06 2.72 -4.01
C LEU A 149 12.75 2.67 -4.79
N VAL A 150 11.84 3.62 -4.55
CA VAL A 150 10.58 3.72 -5.31
C VAL A 150 10.86 3.89 -6.80
N THR A 151 11.74 4.84 -7.16
CA THR A 151 12.12 5.09 -8.56
C THR A 151 12.77 3.87 -9.21
N SER A 152 13.64 3.16 -8.48
CA SER A 152 14.28 1.94 -8.97
C SER A 152 13.28 0.81 -9.17
N ASN A 153 12.37 0.61 -8.22
CA ASN A 153 11.36 -0.45 -8.29
C ASN A 153 10.30 -0.16 -9.36
N LEU A 154 9.93 1.11 -9.58
CA LEU A 154 9.07 1.51 -10.70
C LEU A 154 9.71 1.15 -12.05
N LYS A 155 11.00 1.47 -12.25
CA LYS A 155 11.73 1.09 -13.47
C LYS A 155 11.74 -0.42 -13.66
N TRP A 156 11.99 -1.18 -12.60
CA TRP A 156 11.97 -2.63 -12.65
C TRP A 156 10.60 -3.18 -13.07
N LEU A 157 9.50 -2.63 -12.55
CA LEU A 157 8.14 -3.01 -12.97
C LEU A 157 7.91 -2.78 -14.47
N VAL A 158 8.39 -1.66 -15.01
CA VAL A 158 8.31 -1.36 -16.45
C VAL A 158 9.11 -2.38 -17.26
N GLU A 159 10.38 -2.60 -16.91
CA GLU A 159 11.31 -3.51 -17.58
C GLU A 159 10.81 -4.96 -17.59
N ASN A 160 10.01 -5.35 -16.60
CA ASN A 160 9.46 -6.70 -16.47
C ASN A 160 7.98 -6.82 -16.92
N GLY A 161 7.40 -5.78 -17.55
CA GLY A 161 6.10 -5.84 -18.19
C GLY A 161 4.90 -5.80 -17.23
N TYR A 162 5.04 -5.15 -16.07
CA TYR A 162 3.99 -5.03 -15.07
C TYR A 162 3.13 -3.75 -15.20
N THR A 163 3.35 -2.91 -16.21
CA THR A 163 2.67 -1.61 -16.36
C THR A 163 1.15 -1.72 -16.48
N ASP A 164 0.64 -2.69 -17.26
CA ASP A 164 -0.80 -2.86 -17.52
C ASP A 164 -1.60 -3.22 -16.26
N ARG A 165 -0.95 -3.85 -15.29
CA ARG A 165 -1.55 -4.25 -14.01
C ARG A 165 -1.08 -3.41 -12.82
N THR A 166 -0.54 -2.22 -13.10
CA THR A 166 -0.11 -1.27 -12.07
C THR A 166 -0.95 0.00 -12.13
N LEU A 167 -1.69 0.28 -11.08
CA LEU A 167 -2.36 1.54 -10.83
C LEU A 167 -1.44 2.43 -10.00
N ILE A 168 -1.06 3.58 -10.51
CA ILE A 168 -0.26 4.57 -9.78
C ILE A 168 -1.20 5.54 -9.09
N ARG A 169 -1.15 5.58 -7.76
CA ARG A 169 -1.89 6.54 -6.94
C ARG A 169 -1.01 7.73 -6.61
N LEU A 170 -1.51 8.92 -6.93
CA LEU A 170 -0.80 10.19 -6.79
C LEU A 170 -1.59 11.11 -5.87
N PRO A 171 -1.21 11.25 -4.60
CA PRO A 171 -1.90 12.12 -3.68
C PRO A 171 -1.55 13.60 -3.88
N PHE A 172 -2.55 14.48 -3.82
CA PHE A 172 -2.32 15.84 -3.39
C PHE A 172 -2.22 15.86 -1.87
N ILE A 173 -1.08 16.30 -1.36
CA ILE A 173 -0.77 16.27 0.08
C ILE A 173 -0.73 17.72 0.59
N PRO A 174 -1.79 18.22 1.26
CA PRO A 174 -1.83 19.58 1.77
C PRO A 174 -0.57 19.93 2.58
N TYR A 175 -0.03 21.13 2.36
CA TYR A 175 1.19 21.67 2.98
C TYR A 175 2.52 21.04 2.54
N TYR A 176 2.50 19.95 1.74
CA TYR A 176 3.73 19.25 1.30
C TYR A 176 3.93 19.33 -0.21
N ASN A 177 2.89 19.17 -1.02
CA ASN A 177 2.97 19.36 -2.46
C ASN A 177 1.85 20.27 -2.98
N THR A 178 1.90 20.56 -4.28
CA THR A 178 0.90 21.35 -5.00
C THR A 178 0.25 20.49 -6.09
N GLU A 179 -0.85 20.94 -6.67
CA GLU A 179 -1.45 20.28 -7.84
C GLU A 179 -0.46 20.23 -9.02
N ILE A 180 0.37 21.26 -9.19
CA ILE A 180 1.43 21.29 -10.21
C ILE A 180 2.46 20.20 -9.93
N ALA A 181 2.94 20.06 -8.70
CA ALA A 181 3.89 19.02 -8.32
C ALA A 181 3.31 17.59 -8.46
N GLN A 182 2.00 17.44 -8.18
CA GLN A 182 1.27 16.20 -8.42
C GLN A 182 1.23 15.86 -9.94
N ASP A 183 0.99 16.87 -10.80
CA ASP A 183 1.00 16.69 -12.25
C ASP A 183 2.41 16.43 -12.79
N GLU A 184 3.44 17.08 -12.27
CA GLU A 184 4.83 16.78 -12.59
C GLU A 184 5.22 15.35 -12.18
N SER A 185 4.77 14.90 -11.02
CA SER A 185 4.96 13.51 -10.58
C SER A 185 4.26 12.54 -11.52
N LYS A 186 3.01 12.85 -11.93
CA LYS A 186 2.27 12.05 -12.92
C LYS A 186 3.06 11.96 -14.24
N GLN A 187 3.51 13.08 -14.77
CA GLN A 187 4.23 13.11 -16.04
C GLN A 187 5.51 12.26 -15.98
N ARG A 188 6.29 12.37 -14.89
CA ARG A 188 7.50 11.56 -14.71
C ARG A 188 7.23 10.06 -14.71
N VAL A 189 6.13 9.62 -14.07
CA VAL A 189 5.76 8.20 -14.03
C VAL A 189 5.16 7.75 -15.39
N GLU A 190 4.43 8.64 -16.07
CA GLU A 190 3.92 8.41 -17.43
C GLU A 190 5.06 8.25 -18.44
N ASP A 191 6.09 9.09 -18.36
CA ASP A 191 7.31 9.00 -19.18
C ASP A 191 8.11 7.70 -18.93
N MET A 192 7.93 7.06 -17.77
CA MET A 192 8.47 5.73 -17.50
C MET A 192 7.71 4.61 -18.21
N GLY A 193 6.45 4.84 -18.62
CA GLY A 193 5.61 3.86 -19.33
C GLY A 193 4.35 3.42 -18.59
N PHE A 194 4.03 4.01 -17.44
CA PHE A 194 2.76 3.74 -16.76
C PHE A 194 1.63 4.57 -17.38
N HIS A 195 0.41 4.03 -17.40
CA HIS A 195 -0.74 4.67 -18.05
C HIS A 195 -2.04 4.59 -17.22
N ARG A 196 -2.03 3.92 -16.06
CA ARG A 196 -3.17 3.84 -15.14
C ARG A 196 -2.89 4.69 -13.91
N PHE A 197 -3.69 5.74 -13.71
CA PHE A 197 -3.49 6.72 -12.65
C PHE A 197 -4.75 6.95 -11.84
N ASP A 198 -4.58 7.12 -10.52
CA ASP A 198 -5.58 7.62 -9.58
C ASP A 198 -5.01 8.86 -8.87
N LYS A 199 -5.53 10.04 -9.20
CA LYS A 199 -5.22 11.31 -8.53
C LYS A 199 -6.26 11.58 -7.46
N PHE A 200 -5.81 11.73 -6.23
CA PHE A 200 -6.71 12.02 -5.12
C PHE A 200 -6.10 13.06 -4.17
N ARG A 201 -6.93 13.57 -3.26
CA ARG A 201 -6.52 14.55 -2.25
C ARG A 201 -6.66 13.97 -0.85
N TYR A 202 -5.62 14.11 -0.03
CA TYR A 202 -5.75 13.78 1.39
C TYR A 202 -6.71 14.76 2.08
N SER A 203 -7.69 14.21 2.79
CA SER A 203 -8.54 14.97 3.70
C SER A 203 -7.84 15.06 5.04
N VAL A 204 -7.19 16.19 5.32
CA VAL A 204 -6.55 16.44 6.61
C VAL A 204 -7.62 16.99 7.55
N LYS A 205 -8.01 16.21 8.57
CA LYS A 205 -8.80 16.76 9.67
C LYS A 205 -7.90 17.70 10.45
N HIS A 206 -8.23 18.99 10.48
CA HIS A 206 -7.60 19.91 11.41
C HIS A 206 -7.84 19.40 12.83
N VAL A 207 -6.83 18.87 13.46
CA VAL A 207 -6.77 18.78 14.92
C VAL A 207 -6.52 20.24 15.34
N CYS A 208 -7.58 20.97 15.70
CA CYS A 208 -7.43 22.23 16.43
C CYS A 208 -6.64 21.89 17.70
N SER A 209 -5.35 22.24 17.73
CA SER A 209 -4.61 22.28 18.96
C SER A 209 -5.25 23.39 19.82
N GLU A 210 -5.59 23.07 21.04
CA GLU A 210 -6.13 24.01 22.06
C GLU A 210 -5.14 25.16 22.43
N GLN A 211 -4.14 25.42 21.59
CA GLN A 211 -3.09 26.43 21.82
C GLN A 211 -3.36 27.77 21.15
N ASP A 212 -4.39 27.91 20.28
CA ASP A 212 -4.64 29.17 19.56
C ASP A 212 -5.67 30.09 20.24
N ASN A 213 -6.11 29.77 21.46
CA ASN A 213 -7.12 30.58 22.18
C ASN A 213 -6.56 31.63 23.17
N ASN A 214 -5.25 31.89 23.20
CA ASN A 214 -4.68 32.83 24.18
C ASN A 214 -4.28 34.21 23.62
N ASP A 215 -4.54 34.52 22.35
CA ASP A 215 -4.12 35.81 21.76
C ASP A 215 -5.26 36.72 21.30
N ILE A 216 -6.48 36.58 21.85
CA ILE A 216 -7.53 37.57 21.64
C ILE A 216 -8.10 37.98 22.99
N GLU A 217 -7.32 38.71 23.77
CA GLU A 217 -7.76 39.65 24.80
C GLU A 217 -6.64 40.65 25.10
N MET A 218 -6.59 41.75 24.36
CA MET A 218 -6.32 43.11 24.84
C MET A 218 -6.65 44.11 23.75
#